data_1aabe96ba4a6983d095ad4f5e0e335d7
#
_entry.id   1aabe96ba4a6983d095ad4f5e0e335d7
#
_cell.length_a   1.000
_cell.length_b   1.000
_cell.length_c   1.000
_cell.angle_alpha   90.00
_cell.angle_beta   90.00
_cell.angle_gamma   90.00
#
_symmetry.space_group_name_H-M   'P 1'
#
loop_
_entity.id
_entity.type
_entity.pdbx_description
1 polymer ?
#
loop_
_entity_poly.entity_id
_entity_poly.type
_entity_poly.pdbx_seq_one_letter_code
_entity_poly.pdbx_strand_id
1 'polypeptide(L)'
;MDKVLTHSTKSYIKIFLVGTLVGGICRLADYFPADTLWSFSSIQTLLGFWIITNTIIVLLSASNICAGISSFLYMFGMTLSFYGLQAILEMFIPLFSGGFRFSLFVLFTVLSIPCAIAAFILYYWNKDCVFNSILYALPVGALIAETIAIFIYFQTHHTFLFQLLMDIVGAVVFLLMFWNRVKSRKIYIIALIIS
;
A
#
# COMPACT_ATOMS: atom_id res chain seq x y z
N MET A 1 -11.51 -1.44 17.25
CA MET A 1 -11.36 -0.43 16.18
C MET A 1 -12.67 -0.32 15.46
N ASP A 2 -13.24 0.85 15.42
CA ASP A 2 -14.54 1.06 14.77
C ASP A 2 -14.39 0.84 13.26
N LYS A 3 -15.33 0.07 12.69
CA LYS A 3 -15.36 -0.24 11.26
C LYS A 3 -15.92 0.96 10.50
N VAL A 4 -15.02 1.75 9.91
CA VAL A 4 -15.37 3.01 9.21
C VAL A 4 -15.88 2.75 7.79
N LEU A 5 -15.30 1.72 7.12
CA LEU A 5 -15.67 1.34 5.76
C LEU A 5 -16.79 0.30 5.80
N THR A 6 -17.97 0.68 5.32
CA THR A 6 -19.17 -0.15 5.27
C THR A 6 -19.63 -0.41 3.84
N HIS A 7 -20.53 -1.35 3.64
CA HIS A 7 -21.20 -1.63 2.36
C HIS A 7 -22.16 -0.50 1.98
N SER A 8 -21.65 0.70 1.75
CA SER A 8 -22.45 1.84 1.30
C SER A 8 -21.76 2.59 0.17
N THR A 9 -22.53 3.09 -0.77
CA THR A 9 -22.02 3.91 -1.88
C THR A 9 -21.20 5.10 -1.36
N LYS A 10 -21.62 5.72 -0.27
CA LYS A 10 -20.89 6.84 0.36
C LYS A 10 -19.51 6.41 0.84
N SER A 11 -19.37 5.22 1.42
CA SER A 11 -18.10 4.68 1.87
C SER A 11 -17.15 4.41 0.69
N TYR A 12 -17.66 3.84 -0.39
CA TYR A 12 -16.89 3.55 -1.59
C TYR A 12 -16.44 4.82 -2.32
N ILE A 13 -17.30 5.84 -2.40
CA ILE A 13 -16.91 7.15 -2.95
C ILE A 13 -15.81 7.78 -2.09
N LYS A 14 -15.96 7.75 -0.76
CA LYS A 14 -14.91 8.32 0.13
C LYS A 14 -13.56 7.67 -0.06
N ILE A 15 -13.50 6.33 -0.11
CA ILE A 15 -12.21 5.64 -0.26
C ILE A 15 -11.60 5.86 -1.66
N PHE A 16 -12.42 5.94 -2.70
CA PHE A 16 -11.99 6.32 -4.04
C PHE A 16 -11.39 7.73 -4.06
N LEU A 17 -12.06 8.71 -3.43
CA LEU A 17 -11.55 10.08 -3.32
C LEU A 17 -10.25 10.17 -2.51
N VAL A 18 -10.13 9.38 -1.44
CA VAL A 18 -8.86 9.27 -0.69
C VAL A 18 -7.76 8.72 -1.58
N GLY A 19 -8.03 7.66 -2.35
CA GLY A 19 -7.08 7.13 -3.34
C GLY A 19 -6.67 8.19 -4.37
N THR A 20 -7.65 8.93 -4.92
CA THR A 20 -7.40 10.02 -5.87
C THR A 20 -6.51 11.11 -5.26
N LEU A 21 -6.78 11.53 -4.03
CA LEU A 21 -5.95 12.50 -3.32
C LEU A 21 -4.52 12.00 -3.12
N VAL A 22 -4.37 10.76 -2.66
CA VAL A 22 -3.05 10.15 -2.43
C VAL A 22 -2.27 10.00 -3.73
N GLY A 23 -2.91 9.55 -4.81
CA GLY A 23 -2.28 9.45 -6.13
C GLY A 23 -1.82 10.81 -6.66
N GLY A 24 -2.61 11.86 -6.44
CA GLY A 24 -2.22 13.23 -6.77
C GLY A 24 -0.99 13.69 -5.99
N ILE A 25 -0.94 13.42 -4.68
CA ILE A 25 0.23 13.74 -3.83
C ILE A 25 1.46 12.97 -4.30
N CYS A 26 1.32 11.66 -4.57
CA CYS A 26 2.41 10.85 -5.11
C CYS A 26 2.91 11.39 -6.47
N ARG A 27 2.01 11.86 -7.33
CA ARG A 27 2.42 12.50 -8.59
C ARG A 27 3.18 13.79 -8.39
N LEU A 28 2.79 14.62 -7.45
CA LEU A 28 3.52 15.85 -7.11
C LEU A 28 4.88 15.53 -6.47
N ALA A 29 5.01 14.41 -5.78
CA ALA A 29 6.29 13.97 -5.23
C ALA A 29 7.34 13.67 -6.32
N ASP A 30 6.92 13.39 -7.55
CA ASP A 30 7.84 13.23 -8.71
C ASP A 30 8.57 14.52 -9.10
N TYR A 31 8.19 15.65 -8.52
CA TYR A 31 8.98 16.87 -8.62
C TYR A 31 10.37 16.71 -7.95
N PHE A 32 10.48 15.81 -6.98
CA PHE A 32 11.73 15.52 -6.29
C PHE A 32 12.43 14.33 -6.99
N PRO A 33 13.70 14.50 -7.45
CA PRO A 33 14.42 13.47 -8.18
C PRO A 33 14.53 12.13 -7.42
N ALA A 34 14.48 11.02 -8.16
CA ALA A 34 14.58 9.68 -7.59
C ALA A 34 16.00 9.32 -7.11
N ASP A 35 17.00 9.96 -7.68
CA ASP A 35 18.44 9.76 -7.41
C ASP A 35 18.97 10.51 -6.18
N THR A 36 18.05 11.14 -5.43
CA THR A 36 18.39 11.79 -4.16
C THR A 36 18.32 10.80 -3.00
N LEU A 37 18.94 11.16 -1.87
CA LEU A 37 18.90 10.38 -0.64
C LEU A 37 17.45 9.98 -0.24
N TRP A 38 16.50 10.90 -0.36
CA TRP A 38 15.12 10.69 0.05
C TRP A 38 14.26 9.97 -0.99
N SER A 39 14.54 10.11 -2.29
CA SER A 39 13.85 9.45 -3.41
C SER A 39 12.32 9.52 -3.35
N PHE A 40 11.74 10.69 -3.05
CA PHE A 40 10.31 10.85 -2.87
C PHE A 40 9.47 10.44 -4.08
N SER A 41 10.00 10.57 -5.31
CA SER A 41 9.32 10.11 -6.53
C SER A 41 9.08 8.59 -6.58
N SER A 42 9.74 7.83 -5.72
CA SER A 42 9.64 6.36 -5.70
C SER A 42 8.62 5.82 -4.71
N ILE A 43 7.89 6.68 -3.99
CA ILE A 43 6.93 6.24 -2.94
C ILE A 43 5.91 5.24 -3.49
N GLN A 44 5.37 5.50 -4.69
CA GLN A 44 4.33 4.65 -5.29
C GLN A 44 4.90 3.46 -6.08
N THR A 45 6.18 3.43 -6.38
CA THR A 45 6.78 2.38 -7.21
C THR A 45 7.19 1.15 -6.41
N LEU A 46 7.37 1.28 -5.10
CA LEU A 46 7.75 0.22 -4.19
C LEU A 46 6.52 -0.36 -3.47
N LEU A 47 6.60 -1.62 -3.03
CA LEU A 47 5.46 -2.36 -2.50
C LEU A 47 5.04 -1.91 -1.10
N GLY A 48 5.96 -1.42 -0.26
CA GLY A 48 5.68 -1.09 1.14
C GLY A 48 4.55 -0.10 1.31
N PHE A 49 4.53 0.94 0.48
CA PHE A 49 3.42 1.90 0.49
C PHE A 49 2.06 1.23 0.19
N TRP A 50 2.03 0.30 -0.76
CA TRP A 50 0.82 -0.44 -1.13
C TRP A 50 0.41 -1.42 -0.02
N ILE A 51 1.37 -2.10 0.60
CA ILE A 51 1.13 -3.00 1.73
C ILE A 51 0.55 -2.22 2.92
N ILE A 52 1.15 -1.09 3.28
CA ILE A 52 0.70 -0.26 4.40
C ILE A 52 -0.74 0.23 4.18
N THR A 53 -0.99 0.84 3.02
CA THR A 53 -2.30 1.43 2.72
C THR A 53 -3.40 0.38 2.62
N ASN A 54 -3.13 -0.76 1.95
CA ASN A 54 -4.09 -1.86 1.86
C ASN A 54 -4.34 -2.52 3.23
N THR A 55 -3.32 -2.69 4.05
CA THR A 55 -3.48 -3.18 5.43
C THR A 55 -4.41 -2.29 6.25
N ILE A 56 -4.25 -0.97 6.16
CA ILE A 56 -5.13 0.00 6.81
C ILE A 56 -6.57 -0.12 6.29
N ILE A 57 -6.77 -0.26 4.97
CA ILE A 57 -8.10 -0.44 4.37
C ILE A 57 -8.77 -1.71 4.92
N VAL A 58 -8.06 -2.83 5.01
CA VAL A 58 -8.59 -4.07 5.57
C VAL A 58 -8.98 -3.90 7.05
N LEU A 59 -8.15 -3.21 7.84
CA LEU A 59 -8.42 -2.93 9.25
C LEU A 59 -9.69 -2.10 9.46
N LEU A 60 -9.96 -1.15 8.57
CA LEU A 60 -11.11 -0.27 8.63
C LEU A 60 -12.38 -0.87 8.04
N SER A 61 -12.29 -1.96 7.28
CA SER A 61 -13.41 -2.56 6.55
C SER A 61 -14.34 -3.37 7.47
N ALA A 62 -15.65 -3.36 7.16
CA ALA A 62 -16.66 -4.07 7.92
C ALA A 62 -16.84 -5.54 7.49
N SER A 63 -16.44 -5.91 6.25
CA SER A 63 -16.52 -7.27 5.72
C SER A 63 -15.39 -7.54 4.72
N ASN A 64 -15.20 -8.82 4.36
CA ASN A 64 -14.22 -9.24 3.35
C ASN A 64 -14.50 -8.64 1.97
N ILE A 65 -15.77 -8.65 1.54
CA ILE A 65 -16.18 -8.02 0.26
C ILE A 65 -15.94 -6.52 0.31
N CYS A 66 -16.27 -5.86 1.43
CA CYS A 66 -15.98 -4.44 1.62
C CYS A 66 -14.48 -4.15 1.55
N ALA A 67 -13.63 -4.99 2.14
CA ALA A 67 -12.18 -4.85 2.09
C ALA A 67 -11.65 -4.95 0.65
N GLY A 68 -12.08 -5.97 -0.11
CA GLY A 68 -11.67 -6.15 -1.50
C GLY A 68 -12.10 -5.00 -2.40
N ILE A 69 -13.38 -4.60 -2.35
CA ILE A 69 -13.89 -3.50 -3.18
C ILE A 69 -13.22 -2.17 -2.79
N SER A 70 -13.05 -1.89 -1.49
CA SER A 70 -12.42 -0.66 -1.01
C SER A 70 -10.96 -0.58 -1.42
N SER A 71 -10.22 -1.70 -1.34
CA SER A 71 -8.84 -1.80 -1.81
C SER A 71 -8.74 -1.50 -3.32
N PHE A 72 -9.59 -2.15 -4.14
CA PHE A 72 -9.63 -1.89 -5.58
C PHE A 72 -9.91 -0.42 -5.88
N LEU A 73 -10.96 0.16 -5.29
CA LEU A 73 -11.36 1.54 -5.55
C LEU A 73 -10.29 2.55 -5.11
N TYR A 74 -9.63 2.30 -3.98
CA TYR A 74 -8.51 3.11 -3.51
C TYR A 74 -7.36 3.09 -4.52
N MET A 75 -6.91 1.89 -4.92
CA MET A 75 -5.80 1.70 -5.86
C MET A 75 -6.13 2.26 -7.25
N PHE A 76 -7.35 2.05 -7.72
CA PHE A 76 -7.83 2.58 -8.99
C PHE A 76 -7.87 4.11 -8.96
N GLY A 77 -8.42 4.72 -7.90
CA GLY A 77 -8.44 6.18 -7.72
C GLY A 77 -7.03 6.77 -7.68
N MET A 78 -6.11 6.11 -6.98
CA MET A 78 -4.70 6.50 -6.90
C MET A 78 -4.02 6.44 -8.27
N THR A 79 -4.20 5.35 -9.00
CA THR A 79 -3.63 5.18 -10.35
C THR A 79 -4.22 6.18 -11.35
N LEU A 80 -5.54 6.39 -11.32
CA LEU A 80 -6.22 7.34 -12.19
C LEU A 80 -5.72 8.78 -11.96
N SER A 81 -5.62 9.19 -10.71
CA SER A 81 -5.13 10.52 -10.34
C SER A 81 -3.65 10.69 -10.70
N PHE A 82 -2.82 9.70 -10.42
CA PHE A 82 -1.39 9.74 -10.72
C PHE A 82 -1.11 9.98 -12.21
N TYR A 83 -1.72 9.18 -13.10
CA TYR A 83 -1.52 9.31 -14.54
C TYR A 83 -2.35 10.45 -15.16
N GLY A 84 -3.55 10.72 -14.63
CA GLY A 84 -4.39 11.83 -15.09
C GLY A 84 -3.76 13.18 -14.77
N LEU A 85 -3.23 13.36 -13.56
CA LEU A 85 -2.56 14.60 -13.17
C LEU A 85 -1.26 14.81 -13.96
N GLN A 86 -0.56 13.75 -14.38
CA GLN A 86 0.59 13.87 -15.28
C GLN A 86 0.21 14.58 -16.59
N ALA A 87 -0.88 14.14 -17.24
CA ALA A 87 -1.33 14.73 -18.49
C ALA A 87 -1.73 16.23 -18.34
N ILE A 88 -2.25 16.59 -17.16
CA ILE A 88 -2.58 17.99 -16.86
C ILE A 88 -1.31 18.81 -16.58
N LEU A 89 -0.41 18.31 -15.77
CA LEU A 89 0.81 19.02 -15.38
C LEU A 89 1.77 19.23 -16.57
N GLU A 90 1.79 18.30 -17.53
CA GLU A 90 2.58 18.45 -18.77
C GLU A 90 2.27 19.76 -19.51
N MET A 91 1.02 20.23 -19.48
CA MET A 91 0.62 21.48 -20.13
C MET A 91 1.30 22.73 -19.55
N PHE A 92 1.78 22.62 -18.29
CA PHE A 92 2.28 23.77 -17.53
C PHE A 92 3.74 23.59 -17.08
N ILE A 93 4.21 22.38 -16.92
CA ILE A 93 5.51 22.07 -16.31
C ILE A 93 6.25 21.05 -17.17
N PRO A 94 7.35 21.45 -17.87
CA PRO A 94 8.11 20.55 -18.76
C PRO A 94 8.68 19.30 -18.08
N LEU A 95 8.90 19.34 -16.76
CA LEU A 95 9.39 18.21 -15.99
C LEU A 95 8.46 16.99 -16.08
N PHE A 96 7.15 17.19 -16.23
CA PHE A 96 6.15 16.12 -16.33
C PHE A 96 5.86 15.70 -17.78
N SER A 97 6.76 15.97 -18.72
CA SER A 97 6.62 15.58 -20.12
C SER A 97 6.39 14.08 -20.30
N GLY A 98 5.64 13.69 -21.34
CA GLY A 98 5.39 12.29 -21.71
C GLY A 98 3.93 11.88 -21.75
N GLY A 99 3.00 12.78 -21.49
CA GLY A 99 1.56 12.59 -21.64
C GLY A 99 0.92 11.56 -20.71
N PHE A 100 -0.31 11.20 -21.02
CA PHE A 100 -1.01 10.13 -20.33
C PHE A 100 -0.43 8.76 -20.73
N ARG A 101 0.30 8.10 -19.86
CA ARG A 101 0.93 6.80 -20.13
C ARG A 101 -0.10 5.67 -20.00
N PHE A 102 -0.93 5.50 -21.02
CA PHE A 102 -2.06 4.56 -21.01
C PHE A 102 -1.64 3.11 -20.67
N SER A 103 -0.54 2.62 -21.20
CA SER A 103 -0.05 1.26 -20.92
C SER A 103 0.28 1.04 -19.44
N LEU A 104 0.93 2.00 -18.80
CA LEU A 104 1.22 1.93 -17.36
C LEU A 104 -0.04 2.09 -16.51
N PHE A 105 -0.95 2.98 -16.91
CA PHE A 105 -2.26 3.11 -16.26
C PHE A 105 -3.02 1.78 -16.26
N VAL A 106 -3.10 1.11 -17.41
CA VAL A 106 -3.74 -0.21 -17.51
C VAL A 106 -3.00 -1.26 -16.67
N LEU A 107 -1.67 -1.30 -16.75
CA LEU A 107 -0.86 -2.24 -15.96
C LEU A 107 -1.14 -2.10 -14.46
N PHE A 108 -1.06 -0.89 -13.90
CA PHE A 108 -1.29 -0.67 -12.46
C PHE A 108 -2.75 -0.85 -12.06
N THR A 109 -3.70 -0.58 -12.97
CA THR A 109 -5.12 -0.92 -12.75
C THR A 109 -5.31 -2.45 -12.67
N VAL A 110 -4.66 -3.21 -13.54
CA VAL A 110 -4.69 -4.68 -13.48
C VAL A 110 -4.02 -5.20 -12.20
N LEU A 111 -2.88 -4.62 -11.80
CA LEU A 111 -2.19 -4.96 -10.55
C LEU A 111 -3.01 -4.61 -9.29
N SER A 112 -4.00 -3.72 -9.38
CA SER A 112 -4.90 -3.46 -8.26
C SER A 112 -5.86 -4.65 -7.98
N ILE A 113 -6.09 -5.55 -8.94
CA ILE A 113 -6.94 -6.74 -8.77
C ILE A 113 -6.32 -7.75 -7.78
N PRO A 114 -5.05 -8.19 -7.92
CA PRO A 114 -4.39 -8.99 -6.89
C PRO A 114 -4.40 -8.35 -5.51
N CYS A 115 -4.21 -7.03 -5.41
CA CYS A 115 -4.30 -6.30 -4.14
C CYS A 115 -5.69 -6.40 -3.52
N ALA A 116 -6.75 -6.28 -4.33
CA ALA A 116 -8.14 -6.43 -3.88
C ALA A 116 -8.42 -7.87 -3.40
N ILE A 117 -7.91 -8.88 -4.09
CA ILE A 117 -8.02 -10.29 -3.69
C ILE A 117 -7.26 -10.52 -2.38
N ALA A 118 -6.05 -9.97 -2.25
CA ALA A 118 -5.27 -10.06 -1.02
C ALA A 118 -6.03 -9.40 0.15
N ALA A 119 -6.61 -8.21 -0.04
CA ALA A 119 -7.41 -7.52 0.97
C ALA A 119 -8.65 -8.33 1.39
N PHE A 120 -9.33 -8.96 0.42
CA PHE A 120 -10.46 -9.87 0.69
C PHE A 120 -10.02 -11.06 1.55
N ILE A 121 -8.88 -11.68 1.24
CA ILE A 121 -8.34 -12.83 1.98
C ILE A 121 -7.85 -12.38 3.36
N LEU A 122 -7.09 -11.30 3.46
CA LEU A 122 -6.54 -10.79 4.71
C LEU A 122 -7.65 -10.47 5.73
N TYR A 123 -8.83 -10.04 5.29
CA TYR A 123 -9.94 -9.78 6.20
C TYR A 123 -10.30 -10.98 7.08
N TYR A 124 -9.99 -12.22 6.66
CA TYR A 124 -10.23 -13.42 7.45
C TYR A 124 -9.38 -13.51 8.72
N TRP A 125 -8.39 -12.64 8.91
CA TRP A 125 -7.68 -12.51 10.20
C TRP A 125 -8.59 -12.13 11.38
N ASN A 126 -9.79 -11.57 11.11
CA ASN A 126 -10.78 -11.28 12.15
C ASN A 126 -11.50 -12.54 12.68
N LYS A 127 -11.29 -13.71 12.07
CA LYS A 127 -11.85 -14.97 12.55
C LYS A 127 -10.98 -15.54 13.67
N ASP A 128 -11.62 -16.05 14.72
CA ASP A 128 -10.94 -16.69 15.85
C ASP A 128 -10.48 -18.12 15.48
N CYS A 129 -9.42 -18.21 14.69
CA CYS A 129 -8.79 -19.47 14.30
C CYS A 129 -7.26 -19.31 14.26
N VAL A 130 -6.53 -20.40 14.31
CA VAL A 130 -5.05 -20.39 14.27
C VAL A 130 -4.51 -19.75 12.99
N PHE A 131 -5.24 -19.89 11.89
CA PHE A 131 -4.89 -19.31 10.60
C PHE A 131 -4.83 -17.78 10.63
N ASN A 132 -5.52 -17.12 11.56
CA ASN A 132 -5.44 -15.66 11.69
C ASN A 132 -4.01 -15.19 11.99
N SER A 133 -3.23 -15.99 12.74
CA SER A 133 -1.85 -15.64 13.07
C SER A 133 -0.94 -15.57 11.84
N ILE A 134 -1.20 -16.43 10.85
CA ILE A 134 -0.50 -16.39 9.55
C ILE A 134 -0.91 -15.14 8.77
N LEU A 135 -2.22 -14.86 8.69
CA LEU A 135 -2.71 -13.70 7.94
C LEU A 135 -2.21 -12.37 8.52
N TYR A 136 -2.10 -12.25 9.83
CA TYR A 136 -1.51 -11.06 10.47
C TYR A 136 0.00 -10.94 10.22
N ALA A 137 0.70 -12.06 10.01
CA ALA A 137 2.12 -12.05 9.72
C ALA A 137 2.45 -11.57 8.31
N LEU A 138 1.59 -11.83 7.32
CA LEU A 138 1.86 -11.53 5.90
C LEU A 138 2.23 -10.07 5.63
N PRO A 139 1.45 -9.05 6.02
CA PRO A 139 1.83 -7.66 5.75
C PRO A 139 3.09 -7.24 6.50
N VAL A 140 3.31 -7.74 7.72
CA VAL A 140 4.51 -7.42 8.50
C VAL A 140 5.74 -8.07 7.88
N GLY A 141 5.65 -9.35 7.52
CA GLY A 141 6.75 -10.08 6.89
C GLY A 141 7.12 -9.49 5.52
N ALA A 142 6.12 -9.13 4.71
CA ALA A 142 6.36 -8.47 3.43
C ALA A 142 7.08 -7.11 3.59
N LEU A 143 6.71 -6.29 4.60
CA LEU A 143 7.41 -5.04 4.90
C LEU A 143 8.85 -5.30 5.40
N ILE A 144 9.07 -6.33 6.22
CA ILE A 144 10.42 -6.70 6.66
C ILE A 144 11.28 -7.14 5.47
N ALA A 145 10.73 -7.97 4.58
CA ALA A 145 11.45 -8.43 3.39
C ALA A 145 11.82 -7.25 2.47
N GLU A 146 10.91 -6.32 2.25
CA GLU A 146 11.19 -5.11 1.47
C GLU A 146 12.20 -4.21 2.17
N THR A 147 12.08 -4.03 3.49
CA THR A 147 13.07 -3.29 4.30
C THR A 147 14.48 -3.85 4.11
N ILE A 148 14.64 -5.17 4.14
CA ILE A 148 15.94 -5.82 3.93
C ILE A 148 16.45 -5.55 2.50
N ALA A 149 15.60 -5.71 1.49
CA ALA A 149 15.96 -5.47 0.10
C ALA A 149 16.39 -4.01 -0.13
N ILE A 150 15.62 -3.04 0.38
CA ILE A 150 15.95 -1.62 0.28
C ILE A 150 17.22 -1.28 1.07
N PHE A 151 17.41 -1.88 2.26
CA PHE A 151 18.61 -1.65 3.06
C PHE A 151 19.88 -2.12 2.34
N ILE A 152 19.84 -3.30 1.69
CA ILE A 152 20.97 -3.79 0.88
C ILE A 152 21.25 -2.83 -0.29
N TYR A 153 20.22 -2.38 -0.97
CA TYR A 153 20.33 -1.43 -2.07
C TYR A 153 20.89 -0.07 -1.61
N PHE A 154 20.41 0.39 -0.45
CA PHE A 154 20.85 1.66 0.16
C PHE A 154 22.35 1.69 0.47
N GLN A 155 22.95 0.57 0.87
CA GLN A 155 24.39 0.48 1.17
C GLN A 155 25.26 0.86 -0.01
N THR A 156 24.79 0.64 -1.23
CA THR A 156 25.57 0.90 -2.47
C THR A 156 25.17 2.18 -3.19
N HIS A 157 23.89 2.56 -3.12
CA HIS A 157 23.34 3.66 -3.93
C HIS A 157 22.97 4.91 -3.12
N HIS A 158 22.87 4.80 -1.79
CA HIS A 158 22.48 5.90 -0.89
C HIS A 158 21.17 6.61 -1.27
N THR A 159 20.18 5.85 -1.80
CA THR A 159 18.85 6.31 -2.21
C THR A 159 17.75 5.54 -1.48
N PHE A 160 16.49 5.99 -1.53
CA PHE A 160 15.31 5.35 -0.92
C PHE A 160 15.27 5.39 0.62
N LEU A 161 15.92 6.37 1.26
CA LEU A 161 15.89 6.49 2.73
C LEU A 161 14.46 6.67 3.26
N PHE A 162 13.62 7.47 2.57
CA PHE A 162 12.23 7.66 2.98
C PHE A 162 11.46 6.35 2.98
N GLN A 163 11.58 5.56 1.91
CA GLN A 163 10.94 4.25 1.79
C GLN A 163 11.41 3.30 2.89
N LEU A 164 12.72 3.23 3.11
CA LEU A 164 13.30 2.41 4.17
C LEU A 164 12.71 2.73 5.55
N LEU A 165 12.64 4.03 5.88
CA LEU A 165 12.05 4.47 7.15
C LEU A 165 10.57 4.18 7.25
N MET A 166 9.82 4.39 6.17
CA MET A 166 8.39 4.12 6.10
C MET A 166 8.09 2.64 6.33
N ASP A 167 8.86 1.74 5.72
CA ASP A 167 8.67 0.29 5.85
C ASP A 167 9.04 -0.19 7.25
N ILE A 168 10.15 0.30 7.83
CA ILE A 168 10.52 0.01 9.22
C ILE A 168 9.40 0.45 10.17
N VAL A 169 8.93 1.69 10.05
CA VAL A 169 7.86 2.22 10.92
C VAL A 169 6.58 1.43 10.71
N GLY A 170 6.19 1.14 9.47
CA GLY A 170 5.02 0.34 9.13
C GLY A 170 5.10 -1.07 9.73
N ALA A 171 6.24 -1.75 9.58
CA ALA A 171 6.47 -3.08 10.13
C ALA A 171 6.37 -3.09 11.66
N VAL A 172 7.01 -2.14 12.33
CA VAL A 172 6.98 -2.02 13.81
C VAL A 172 5.55 -1.72 14.29
N VAL A 173 4.86 -0.76 13.68
CA VAL A 173 3.49 -0.40 14.06
C VAL A 173 2.55 -1.59 13.90
N PHE A 174 2.59 -2.29 12.77
CA PHE A 174 1.73 -3.45 12.55
C PHE A 174 2.11 -4.64 13.44
N LEU A 175 3.41 -4.89 13.67
CA LEU A 175 3.87 -5.92 14.58
C LEU A 175 3.30 -5.69 15.99
N LEU A 176 3.42 -4.49 16.53
CA LEU A 176 2.91 -4.16 17.86
C LEU A 176 1.37 -4.22 17.90
N MET A 177 0.70 -3.72 16.85
CA MET A 177 -0.76 -3.72 16.79
C MET A 177 -1.35 -5.14 16.69
N PHE A 178 -0.67 -6.06 15.99
CA PHE A 178 -1.14 -7.42 15.78
C PHE A 178 -0.74 -8.37 16.90
N TRP A 179 0.31 -8.06 17.67
CA TRP A 179 0.83 -8.90 18.75
C TRP A 179 -0.23 -9.40 19.74
N ASN A 180 -1.21 -8.54 20.06
CA ASN A 180 -2.29 -8.86 21.00
C ASN A 180 -3.56 -9.42 20.30
N ARG A 181 -3.56 -9.51 18.96
CA ARG A 181 -4.72 -9.99 18.17
C ARG A 181 -4.53 -11.40 17.64
N VAL A 182 -3.31 -11.87 17.57
CA VAL A 182 -3.00 -13.21 17.06
C VAL A 182 -3.42 -14.29 18.04
N LYS A 183 -4.01 -15.37 17.52
CA LYS A 183 -4.43 -16.53 18.30
C LYS A 183 -3.23 -17.29 18.87
N SER A 184 -2.14 -17.41 18.09
CA SER A 184 -0.92 -18.10 18.47
C SER A 184 0.32 -17.27 18.15
N ARG A 185 1.00 -16.76 19.17
CA ARG A 185 2.24 -16.01 19.01
C ARG A 185 3.36 -16.84 18.38
N LYS A 186 3.41 -18.15 18.70
CA LYS A 186 4.40 -19.06 18.11
C LYS A 186 4.26 -19.15 16.60
N ILE A 187 3.03 -19.38 16.11
CA ILE A 187 2.74 -19.46 14.68
C ILE A 187 2.97 -18.11 14.00
N TYR A 188 2.62 -17.01 14.67
CA TYR A 188 2.88 -15.66 14.16
C TYR A 188 4.38 -15.41 13.93
N ILE A 189 5.23 -15.74 14.92
CA ILE A 189 6.70 -15.60 14.79
C ILE A 189 7.25 -16.49 13.68
N ILE A 190 6.81 -17.76 13.61
CA ILE A 190 7.25 -18.67 12.54
C ILE A 190 6.84 -18.13 11.17
N ALA A 191 5.61 -17.66 11.04
CA ALA A 191 5.11 -17.08 9.79
C ALA A 191 5.87 -15.82 9.38
N LEU A 192 6.30 -14.97 10.34
CA LEU A 192 7.14 -13.80 10.08
C LEU A 192 8.54 -14.16 9.56
N ILE A 193 9.10 -15.30 9.99
CA ILE A 193 10.43 -15.74 9.56
C ILE A 193 10.37 -16.34 8.14
N ILE A 194 9.21 -16.91 7.75
CA ILE A 194 9.03 -17.59 6.46
C ILE A 194 8.56 -16.60 5.38
N SER A 195 7.85 -15.52 5.76
CA SER A 195 7.31 -14.52 4.84
C SER A 195 8.36 -13.53 4.39
#